data_37f5f7befd638e0359e2ad15d3741a19
#
_entry.id   37f5f7befd638e0359e2ad15d3741a19
#
_cell.length_a   1.000
_cell.length_b   1.000
_cell.length_c   1.000
_cell.angle_alpha   90.00
_cell.angle_beta   90.00
_cell.angle_gamma   90.00
#
_symmetry.space_group_name_H-M   'P 1'
#
loop_
_entity.id
_entity.type
_entity.pdbx_description
1 polymer ?
#
loop_
_entity_poly.entity_id
_entity_poly.type
_entity_poly.pdbx_seq_one_letter_code
_entity_poly.pdbx_strand_id
1 'polypeptide(L)'
;MGLDVGTSSAKAVVFTDQGEVVGEGRARTPWITAPYGVELAAEELLNAAIDALGLALDATPGTTSVTAVGITSMGESGVLVGRDGVPVAPVIAWHDGRDHEEVEELRRDIAPDAFAATTGKPLRAQWAITKHRWLLRHVPSAANAVRRFNIAEWVVRGLGGDEVTELALASRTGWLDLSRRDWWPEGLAWSSAAPGLMPPLVEAGTPAGHITRSDAHPRLQGAVLTVVGHDHQAAAVGAGATREGDEVDSCGSAEAIVRTIPAYLENEQVRDLANAGVTTDWSIQRGRWSLLAGTEGGIAMQRILNAIGIDQEGLTALDTAALDAPQGRVQIEGIGTDAVHLRNIGDGVTRGEVWRAIVEATTDEVTKLHNSMTDIAGKHREIIVTGGWSHSTALMAAKRRRLGTLRLSPVHEAGARGAAIYAGRAAGILASDEVLPDPLVPA
;
A
#
# COMPACT_ATOMS: atom_id res chain seq x y z
N MET A 1 -4.51 10.15 -16.09
CA MET A 1 -5.21 8.97 -15.60
C MET A 1 -4.35 8.25 -14.56
N GLY A 2 -4.93 7.74 -13.50
CA GLY A 2 -4.24 6.93 -12.50
C GLY A 2 -4.82 5.54 -12.41
N LEU A 3 -3.95 4.54 -12.27
CA LEU A 3 -4.29 3.14 -12.04
C LEU A 3 -3.67 2.69 -10.71
N ASP A 4 -4.50 2.18 -9.81
CA ASP A 4 -4.10 1.57 -8.54
C ASP A 4 -4.38 0.06 -8.60
N VAL A 5 -3.32 -0.76 -8.61
CA VAL A 5 -3.41 -2.22 -8.66
C VAL A 5 -3.25 -2.77 -7.25
N GLY A 6 -4.35 -2.73 -6.51
CA GLY A 6 -4.39 -3.16 -5.11
C GLY A 6 -4.66 -4.66 -4.93
N THR A 7 -4.62 -5.10 -3.67
CA THR A 7 -4.85 -6.51 -3.29
C THR A 7 -6.23 -7.02 -3.71
N SER A 8 -7.28 -6.22 -3.61
CA SER A 8 -8.65 -6.65 -3.90
C SER A 8 -9.09 -6.36 -5.32
N SER A 9 -8.61 -5.28 -5.92
CA SER A 9 -9.01 -4.83 -7.26
C SER A 9 -8.01 -3.86 -7.86
N ALA A 10 -7.91 -3.85 -9.19
CA ALA A 10 -7.37 -2.75 -9.98
C ALA A 10 -8.44 -1.67 -10.12
N LYS A 11 -8.06 -0.40 -9.91
CA LYS A 11 -8.94 0.77 -9.96
C LYS A 11 -8.31 1.83 -10.84
N ALA A 12 -9.00 2.24 -11.87
CA ALA A 12 -8.56 3.26 -12.78
C ALA A 12 -9.48 4.48 -12.69
N VAL A 13 -8.89 5.68 -12.62
CA VAL A 13 -9.65 6.93 -12.56
C VAL A 13 -9.07 7.92 -13.57
N VAL A 14 -9.95 8.50 -14.36
CA VAL A 14 -9.62 9.57 -15.32
C VAL A 14 -9.91 10.91 -14.68
N PHE A 15 -8.89 11.76 -14.62
CA PHE A 15 -8.98 13.12 -14.10
C PHE A 15 -8.75 14.12 -15.23
N THR A 16 -9.45 15.26 -15.16
CA THR A 16 -9.06 16.46 -15.90
C THR A 16 -7.80 17.07 -15.28
N ASP A 17 -7.17 18.03 -15.94
CA ASP A 17 -6.09 18.85 -15.39
C ASP A 17 -6.54 19.73 -14.20
N GLN A 18 -7.85 19.93 -14.05
CA GLN A 18 -8.46 20.61 -12.89
C GLN A 18 -8.78 19.66 -11.73
N GLY A 19 -8.42 18.36 -11.81
CA GLY A 19 -8.66 17.39 -10.76
C GLY A 19 -10.08 16.82 -10.70
N GLU A 20 -10.93 17.10 -11.68
CA GLU A 20 -12.28 16.54 -11.77
C GLU A 20 -12.23 15.09 -12.22
N VAL A 21 -12.97 14.22 -11.57
CA VAL A 21 -13.15 12.82 -11.99
C VAL A 21 -14.16 12.78 -13.14
N VAL A 22 -13.75 12.23 -14.28
CA VAL A 22 -14.58 12.13 -15.49
C VAL A 22 -14.88 10.69 -15.91
N GLY A 23 -14.27 9.71 -15.28
CA GLY A 23 -14.54 8.29 -15.49
C GLY A 23 -13.80 7.41 -14.48
N GLU A 24 -14.44 6.32 -14.09
CA GLU A 24 -13.90 5.34 -13.15
C GLU A 24 -14.13 3.92 -13.68
N GLY A 25 -13.17 3.04 -13.43
CA GLY A 25 -13.26 1.63 -13.78
C GLY A 25 -12.62 0.75 -12.73
N ARG A 26 -13.18 -0.42 -12.51
CA ARG A 26 -12.70 -1.38 -11.52
C ARG A 26 -12.76 -2.79 -12.04
N ALA A 27 -11.70 -3.57 -11.83
CA ALA A 27 -11.66 -5.00 -12.08
C ALA A 27 -11.10 -5.72 -10.84
N ARG A 28 -11.60 -6.93 -10.55
CA ARG A 28 -11.16 -7.70 -9.39
C ARG A 28 -9.73 -8.21 -9.61
N THR A 29 -8.87 -8.16 -8.60
CA THR A 29 -7.58 -8.85 -8.61
C THR A 29 -7.82 -10.37 -8.53
N PRO A 30 -7.29 -11.18 -9.48
CA PRO A 30 -7.71 -12.57 -9.68
C PRO A 30 -6.94 -13.58 -8.78
N TRP A 31 -6.88 -13.33 -7.47
CA TRP A 31 -6.27 -14.26 -6.52
C TRP A 31 -7.00 -15.59 -6.48
N ILE A 32 -6.23 -16.68 -6.44
CA ILE A 32 -6.73 -18.05 -6.20
C ILE A 32 -6.07 -18.65 -4.96
N THR A 33 -6.77 -19.54 -4.31
CA THR A 33 -6.19 -20.40 -3.26
C THR A 33 -5.61 -21.65 -3.94
N ALA A 34 -4.29 -21.76 -3.93
CA ALA A 34 -3.54 -22.90 -4.46
C ALA A 34 -3.08 -23.82 -3.30
N PRO A 35 -2.49 -25.01 -3.58
CA PRO A 35 -2.07 -25.96 -2.53
C PRO A 35 -1.12 -25.38 -1.49
N TYR A 36 -0.30 -24.40 -1.86
CA TYR A 36 0.69 -23.79 -0.96
C TYR A 36 0.25 -22.45 -0.38
N GLY A 37 -0.90 -21.89 -0.82
CA GLY A 37 -1.40 -20.61 -0.32
C GLY A 37 -2.07 -19.75 -1.40
N VAL A 38 -1.96 -18.44 -1.31
CA VAL A 38 -2.66 -17.50 -2.20
C VAL A 38 -1.71 -16.99 -3.29
N GLU A 39 -2.12 -17.17 -4.56
CA GLU A 39 -1.31 -16.78 -5.72
C GLU A 39 -2.20 -16.41 -6.92
N LEU A 40 -1.60 -15.86 -7.97
CA LEU A 40 -2.28 -15.55 -9.24
C LEU A 40 -1.34 -15.72 -10.44
N ALA A 41 -1.92 -15.83 -11.64
CA ALA A 41 -1.20 -15.74 -12.91
C ALA A 41 -0.95 -14.27 -13.28
N ALA A 42 0.29 -13.93 -13.64
CA ALA A 42 0.68 -12.55 -13.93
C ALA A 42 -0.06 -11.95 -15.12
N GLU A 43 -0.40 -12.75 -16.12
CA GLU A 43 -1.19 -12.33 -17.28
C GLU A 43 -2.62 -11.98 -16.90
N GLU A 44 -3.24 -12.73 -15.99
CA GLU A 44 -4.61 -12.43 -15.53
C GLU A 44 -4.64 -11.11 -14.74
N LEU A 45 -3.59 -10.84 -13.98
CA LEU A 45 -3.43 -9.53 -13.29
C LEU A 45 -3.30 -8.38 -14.30
N LEU A 46 -2.49 -8.57 -15.34
CA LEU A 46 -2.34 -7.57 -16.42
C LEU A 46 -3.68 -7.34 -17.12
N ASN A 47 -4.43 -8.40 -17.42
CA ASN A 47 -5.75 -8.30 -18.03
C ASN A 47 -6.72 -7.52 -17.12
N ALA A 48 -6.74 -7.81 -15.82
CA ALA A 48 -7.57 -7.06 -14.88
C ALA A 48 -7.19 -5.55 -14.83
N ALA A 49 -5.91 -5.23 -14.94
CA ALA A 49 -5.45 -3.84 -15.05
C ALA A 49 -5.94 -3.16 -16.34
N ILE A 50 -5.84 -3.87 -17.48
CA ILE A 50 -6.33 -3.39 -18.79
C ILE A 50 -7.85 -3.21 -18.77
N ASP A 51 -8.59 -4.15 -18.19
CA ASP A 51 -10.05 -4.07 -18.05
C ASP A 51 -10.45 -2.84 -17.22
N ALA A 52 -9.78 -2.58 -16.09
CA ALA A 52 -10.04 -1.41 -15.27
C ALA A 52 -9.82 -0.10 -16.06
N LEU A 53 -8.72 -0.01 -16.83
CA LEU A 53 -8.44 1.13 -17.70
C LEU A 53 -9.52 1.30 -18.78
N GLY A 54 -9.93 0.22 -19.43
CA GLY A 54 -10.99 0.21 -20.44
C GLY A 54 -12.31 0.69 -19.87
N LEU A 55 -12.78 0.11 -18.76
CA LEU A 55 -14.01 0.48 -18.08
C LEU A 55 -14.04 1.96 -17.68
N ALA A 56 -12.91 2.49 -17.18
CA ALA A 56 -12.83 3.91 -16.84
C ALA A 56 -13.00 4.80 -18.06
N LEU A 57 -12.46 4.40 -19.21
CA LEU A 57 -12.61 5.15 -20.45
C LEU A 57 -14.01 5.01 -21.07
N ASP A 58 -14.64 3.86 -20.96
CA ASP A 58 -16.02 3.66 -21.39
C ASP A 58 -17.01 4.56 -20.61
N ALA A 59 -16.70 4.80 -19.32
CA ALA A 59 -17.44 5.74 -18.48
C ALA A 59 -17.13 7.22 -18.75
N THR A 60 -16.11 7.52 -19.58
CA THR A 60 -15.62 8.88 -19.84
C THR A 60 -16.20 9.40 -21.17
N PRO A 61 -16.52 10.73 -21.33
CA PRO A 61 -16.98 11.29 -22.59
C PRO A 61 -16.10 10.90 -23.77
N GLY A 62 -16.72 10.51 -24.90
CA GLY A 62 -16.03 9.92 -26.06
C GLY A 62 -14.97 10.80 -26.73
N THR A 63 -14.98 12.10 -26.47
CA THR A 63 -13.98 13.08 -26.98
C THR A 63 -12.70 13.15 -26.12
N THR A 64 -12.68 12.47 -24.97
CA THR A 64 -11.53 12.51 -24.05
C THR A 64 -10.37 11.65 -24.59
N SER A 65 -9.17 12.21 -24.67
CA SER A 65 -7.92 11.51 -24.90
C SER A 65 -7.09 11.46 -23.60
N VAL A 66 -6.40 10.35 -23.34
CA VAL A 66 -5.51 10.20 -22.20
C VAL A 66 -4.09 10.54 -22.63
N THR A 67 -3.49 11.53 -21.97
CA THR A 67 -2.12 11.97 -22.28
C THR A 67 -1.09 11.14 -21.52
N ALA A 68 -1.41 10.69 -20.30
CA ALA A 68 -0.52 9.90 -19.47
C ALA A 68 -1.26 8.98 -18.51
N VAL A 69 -0.63 7.85 -18.17
CA VAL A 69 -1.10 6.87 -17.18
C VAL A 69 -0.01 6.64 -16.15
N GLY A 70 -0.31 6.96 -14.90
CA GLY A 70 0.51 6.60 -13.74
C GLY A 70 -0.02 5.34 -13.10
N ILE A 71 0.88 4.43 -12.74
CA ILE A 71 0.53 3.12 -12.19
C ILE A 71 1.18 2.95 -10.83
N THR A 72 0.36 2.78 -9.82
CA THR A 72 0.77 2.38 -8.46
C THR A 72 0.26 0.97 -8.16
N SER A 73 0.86 0.30 -7.21
CA SER A 73 0.40 -1.04 -6.83
C SER A 73 0.72 -1.41 -5.38
N MET A 74 0.11 -2.50 -4.93
CA MET A 74 0.60 -3.25 -3.78
C MET A 74 2.09 -3.53 -3.91
N GLY A 75 2.79 -3.56 -2.78
CA GLY A 75 4.21 -3.93 -2.70
C GLY A 75 4.41 -5.45 -2.57
N GLU A 76 5.65 -5.86 -2.40
CA GLU A 76 6.21 -7.18 -2.07
C GLU A 76 5.93 -8.28 -3.09
N SER A 77 4.71 -8.39 -3.60
CA SER A 77 4.39 -9.30 -4.71
C SER A 77 5.17 -8.95 -5.98
N GLY A 78 5.52 -9.94 -6.78
CA GLY A 78 6.30 -9.69 -8.01
C GLY A 78 6.23 -10.82 -9.01
N VAL A 79 6.58 -10.49 -10.25
CA VAL A 79 6.53 -11.36 -11.43
C VAL A 79 7.95 -11.74 -11.85
N LEU A 80 8.24 -13.04 -11.91
CA LEU A 80 9.48 -13.57 -12.49
C LEU A 80 9.27 -13.87 -13.97
N VAL A 81 10.15 -13.37 -14.82
CA VAL A 81 10.00 -13.43 -16.29
C VAL A 81 11.25 -14.07 -16.91
N GLY A 82 11.02 -15.02 -17.84
CA GLY A 82 12.02 -15.70 -18.61
C GLY A 82 12.59 -14.87 -19.77
N ARG A 83 13.57 -15.43 -20.50
CA ARG A 83 14.21 -14.76 -21.66
C ARG A 83 13.25 -14.49 -22.82
N ASP A 84 12.19 -15.26 -22.93
CA ASP A 84 11.10 -15.11 -23.91
C ASP A 84 10.08 -14.03 -23.53
N GLY A 85 10.27 -13.40 -22.37
CA GLY A 85 9.37 -12.37 -21.86
C GLY A 85 8.10 -12.92 -21.17
N VAL A 86 8.01 -14.25 -20.98
CA VAL A 86 6.87 -14.92 -20.37
C VAL A 86 7.12 -15.14 -18.86
N PRO A 87 6.10 -15.00 -17.99
CA PRO A 87 6.17 -15.36 -16.58
C PRO A 87 6.54 -16.83 -16.39
N VAL A 88 7.49 -17.09 -15.48
CA VAL A 88 8.04 -18.44 -15.21
C VAL A 88 7.62 -18.99 -13.84
N ALA A 89 6.86 -18.24 -13.07
CA ALA A 89 6.34 -18.63 -11.77
C ALA A 89 5.03 -17.91 -11.45
N PRO A 90 4.20 -18.44 -10.54
CA PRO A 90 3.05 -17.69 -10.04
C PRO A 90 3.48 -16.46 -9.24
N VAL A 91 2.61 -15.45 -9.19
CA VAL A 91 2.75 -14.29 -8.31
C VAL A 91 2.20 -14.67 -6.93
N ILE A 92 3.06 -14.73 -5.94
CA ILE A 92 2.67 -15.01 -4.55
C ILE A 92 2.09 -13.74 -3.93
N ALA A 93 0.95 -13.86 -3.22
CA ALA A 93 0.37 -12.74 -2.49
C ALA A 93 1.33 -12.23 -1.40
N TRP A 94 1.38 -10.91 -1.21
CA TRP A 94 2.28 -10.30 -0.21
C TRP A 94 2.00 -10.81 1.22
N HIS A 95 0.74 -11.08 1.56
CA HIS A 95 0.30 -11.58 2.86
C HIS A 95 0.40 -13.12 3.02
N ASP A 96 0.82 -13.83 1.99
CA ASP A 96 0.99 -15.29 2.04
C ASP A 96 2.25 -15.64 2.84
N GLY A 97 2.12 -16.55 3.77
CA GLY A 97 3.20 -16.95 4.70
C GLY A 97 3.92 -18.24 4.34
N ARG A 98 3.80 -18.75 3.09
CA ARG A 98 4.42 -20.03 2.66
C ARG A 98 5.93 -20.07 2.81
N ASP A 99 6.58 -18.92 2.85
CA ASP A 99 8.03 -18.72 2.94
C ASP A 99 8.55 -18.62 4.39
N HIS A 100 7.80 -19.14 5.38
CA HIS A 100 8.19 -19.07 6.80
C HIS A 100 9.52 -19.81 7.09
N GLU A 101 9.83 -20.88 6.37
CA GLU A 101 11.10 -21.60 6.51
C GLU A 101 12.27 -20.75 6.02
N GLU A 102 12.12 -20.07 4.90
CA GLU A 102 13.10 -19.13 4.35
C GLU A 102 13.30 -17.93 5.26
N VAL A 103 12.26 -17.46 5.96
CA VAL A 103 12.38 -16.42 6.98
C VAL A 103 13.26 -16.90 8.15
N GLU A 104 13.05 -18.12 8.64
CA GLU A 104 13.87 -18.68 9.72
C GLU A 104 15.32 -18.96 9.25
N GLU A 105 15.54 -19.30 8.00
CA GLU A 105 16.89 -19.39 7.42
C GLU A 105 17.56 -18.00 7.37
N LEU A 106 16.84 -16.98 6.85
CA LEU A 106 17.36 -15.62 6.80
C LEU A 106 17.72 -15.11 8.20
N ARG A 107 16.90 -15.46 9.22
CA ARG A 107 17.16 -15.15 10.63
C ARG A 107 18.45 -15.76 11.17
N ARG A 108 18.79 -16.97 10.72
CA ARG A 108 20.05 -17.66 11.14
C ARG A 108 21.27 -17.14 10.41
N ASP A 109 21.11 -16.86 9.10
CA ASP A 109 22.21 -16.51 8.22
C ASP A 109 22.57 -15.02 8.28
N ILE A 110 21.54 -14.17 8.50
CA ILE A 110 21.65 -12.71 8.60
C ILE A 110 20.89 -12.29 9.85
N ALA A 111 21.58 -11.67 10.80
CA ALA A 111 20.96 -11.22 12.04
C ALA A 111 19.76 -10.29 11.76
N PRO A 112 18.61 -10.46 12.45
CA PRO A 112 17.41 -9.65 12.25
C PRO A 112 17.68 -8.15 12.32
N ASP A 113 18.52 -7.71 13.25
CA ASP A 113 18.89 -6.31 13.40
C ASP A 113 19.71 -5.78 12.21
N ALA A 114 20.59 -6.61 11.62
CA ALA A 114 21.34 -6.22 10.43
C ALA A 114 20.41 -6.11 9.21
N PHE A 115 19.47 -7.06 9.04
CA PHE A 115 18.44 -6.97 8.02
C PHE A 115 17.59 -5.71 8.18
N ALA A 116 17.11 -5.44 9.40
CA ALA A 116 16.29 -4.28 9.71
C ALA A 116 17.03 -2.96 9.46
N ALA A 117 18.28 -2.85 9.93
CA ALA A 117 19.11 -1.66 9.74
C ALA A 117 19.42 -1.37 8.27
N THR A 118 19.62 -2.42 7.46
CA THR A 118 19.96 -2.27 6.02
C THR A 118 18.72 -1.97 5.19
N THR A 119 17.64 -2.72 5.40
CA THR A 119 16.45 -2.69 4.52
C THR A 119 15.31 -1.83 5.04
N GLY A 120 15.33 -1.46 6.32
CA GLY A 120 14.21 -0.79 7.00
C GLY A 120 13.00 -1.69 7.25
N LYS A 121 13.20 -3.01 7.27
CA LYS A 121 12.10 -3.99 7.35
C LYS A 121 12.26 -4.90 8.57
N PRO A 122 11.19 -5.16 9.35
CA PRO A 122 11.21 -6.26 10.31
C PRO A 122 11.31 -7.59 9.57
N LEU A 123 12.04 -8.55 10.12
CA LEU A 123 12.16 -9.87 9.50
C LEU A 123 10.91 -10.72 9.77
N ARG A 124 10.11 -10.89 8.71
CA ARG A 124 8.86 -11.67 8.73
C ARG A 124 8.49 -12.19 7.33
N ALA A 125 7.55 -13.12 7.25
CA ALA A 125 7.01 -13.65 5.99
C ALA A 125 6.13 -12.59 5.29
N GLN A 126 6.75 -11.77 4.50
CA GLN A 126 6.09 -10.73 3.70
C GLN A 126 6.94 -10.37 2.47
N TRP A 127 8.27 -10.31 2.65
CA TRP A 127 9.17 -9.68 1.70
C TRP A 127 9.47 -10.57 0.48
N ALA A 128 9.71 -9.92 -0.65
CA ALA A 128 10.02 -10.62 -1.90
C ALA A 128 11.28 -11.49 -1.82
N ILE A 129 12.28 -11.11 -1.02
CA ILE A 129 13.55 -11.83 -0.87
C ILE A 129 13.36 -13.29 -0.41
N THR A 130 12.49 -13.54 0.58
CA THR A 130 12.21 -14.89 1.08
C THR A 130 11.28 -15.66 0.15
N LYS A 131 10.25 -15.01 -0.43
CA LYS A 131 9.37 -15.60 -1.44
C LYS A 131 10.12 -16.01 -2.72
N HIS A 132 11.13 -15.24 -3.14
CA HIS A 132 11.98 -15.60 -4.28
C HIS A 132 12.75 -16.88 -4.01
N ARG A 133 13.36 -17.01 -2.82
CA ARG A 133 14.08 -18.23 -2.43
C ARG A 133 13.16 -19.44 -2.36
N TRP A 134 11.94 -19.26 -1.84
CA TRP A 134 10.90 -20.29 -1.85
C TRP A 134 10.55 -20.70 -3.30
N LEU A 135 10.33 -19.75 -4.21
CA LEU A 135 10.04 -20.03 -5.61
C LEU A 135 11.14 -20.85 -6.28
N LEU A 136 12.41 -20.54 -6.05
CA LEU A 136 13.54 -21.29 -6.62
C LEU A 136 13.57 -22.74 -6.14
N ARG A 137 13.07 -23.05 -4.96
CA ARG A 137 13.03 -24.40 -4.38
C ARG A 137 11.83 -25.21 -4.82
N HIS A 138 10.69 -24.56 -4.97
CA HIS A 138 9.41 -25.28 -5.15
C HIS A 138 8.85 -25.18 -6.58
N VAL A 139 9.34 -24.23 -7.38
CA VAL A 139 8.89 -24.00 -8.75
C VAL A 139 10.10 -24.09 -9.69
N PRO A 140 10.37 -25.27 -10.31
CA PRO A 140 11.59 -25.47 -11.12
C PRO A 140 11.77 -24.44 -12.24
N SER A 141 10.68 -23.97 -12.85
CA SER A 141 10.73 -22.94 -13.92
C SER A 141 11.20 -21.57 -13.41
N ALA A 142 11.09 -21.26 -12.11
CA ALA A 142 11.57 -19.99 -11.52
C ALA A 142 13.08 -19.79 -11.72
N ALA A 143 13.87 -20.88 -11.84
CA ALA A 143 15.30 -20.82 -12.12
C ALA A 143 15.64 -20.24 -13.52
N ASN A 144 14.67 -20.18 -14.42
CA ASN A 144 14.80 -19.59 -15.75
C ASN A 144 14.55 -18.06 -15.76
N ALA A 145 14.23 -17.47 -14.61
CA ALA A 145 13.97 -16.04 -14.52
C ALA A 145 15.21 -15.20 -14.87
N VAL A 146 15.04 -14.21 -15.72
CA VAL A 146 16.07 -13.23 -16.08
C VAL A 146 15.67 -11.81 -15.67
N ARG A 147 14.40 -11.61 -15.32
CA ARG A 147 13.85 -10.33 -14.82
C ARG A 147 12.84 -10.59 -13.72
N ARG A 148 12.77 -9.65 -12.79
CA ARG A 148 11.71 -9.55 -11.79
C ARG A 148 11.12 -8.14 -11.81
N PHE A 149 9.81 -8.07 -11.85
CA PHE A 149 9.05 -6.81 -11.79
C PHE A 149 8.17 -6.80 -10.53
N ASN A 150 8.01 -5.64 -9.90
CA ASN A 150 6.89 -5.41 -9.00
C ASN A 150 5.60 -5.29 -9.84
N ILE A 151 4.45 -5.26 -9.21
CA ILE A 151 3.17 -5.35 -9.91
C ILE A 151 2.94 -4.15 -10.86
N ALA A 152 3.18 -2.91 -10.41
CA ALA A 152 3.04 -1.72 -11.27
C ALA A 152 4.01 -1.75 -12.46
N GLU A 153 5.23 -2.20 -12.25
CA GLU A 153 6.28 -2.34 -13.26
C GLU A 153 5.89 -3.39 -14.32
N TRP A 154 5.31 -4.52 -13.88
CA TRP A 154 4.77 -5.55 -14.77
C TRP A 154 3.68 -4.99 -15.67
N VAL A 155 2.76 -4.18 -15.12
CA VAL A 155 1.68 -3.55 -15.89
C VAL A 155 2.23 -2.52 -16.88
N VAL A 156 3.20 -1.67 -16.46
CA VAL A 156 3.88 -0.73 -17.37
C VAL A 156 4.50 -1.48 -18.55
N ARG A 157 5.30 -2.52 -18.28
CA ARG A 157 5.89 -3.37 -19.31
C ARG A 157 4.82 -4.01 -20.20
N GLY A 158 3.77 -4.55 -19.61
CA GLY A 158 2.66 -5.19 -20.32
C GLY A 158 1.90 -4.26 -21.24
N LEU A 159 1.87 -2.96 -20.96
CA LEU A 159 1.30 -1.92 -21.80
C LEU A 159 2.26 -1.43 -22.91
N GLY A 160 3.49 -1.93 -22.95
CA GLY A 160 4.50 -1.58 -23.94
C GLY A 160 5.54 -0.57 -23.47
N GLY A 161 5.58 -0.29 -22.16
CA GLY A 161 6.58 0.58 -21.54
C GLY A 161 7.93 -0.09 -21.27
N ASP A 162 8.84 0.69 -20.73
CA ASP A 162 10.22 0.31 -20.45
C ASP A 162 10.34 -0.62 -19.24
N GLU A 163 11.40 -1.44 -19.22
CA GLU A 163 11.76 -2.25 -18.05
C GLU A 163 12.49 -1.39 -17.01
N VAL A 164 11.79 -0.99 -15.96
CA VAL A 164 12.31 -0.18 -14.86
C VAL A 164 11.89 -0.77 -13.52
N THR A 165 12.59 -0.40 -12.44
CA THR A 165 12.18 -0.68 -11.05
C THR A 165 12.06 0.64 -10.30
N GLU A 166 10.89 0.93 -9.78
CA GLU A 166 10.67 2.15 -9.03
C GLU A 166 11.16 2.00 -7.58
N LEU A 167 11.76 3.06 -7.06
CA LEU A 167 12.55 3.04 -5.81
C LEU A 167 11.73 2.73 -4.56
N ALA A 168 10.49 3.23 -4.45
CA ALA A 168 9.62 2.93 -3.32
C ALA A 168 9.17 1.46 -3.34
N LEU A 169 8.84 0.90 -4.51
CA LEU A 169 8.54 -0.51 -4.69
C LEU A 169 9.79 -1.38 -4.47
N ALA A 170 10.97 -0.96 -4.93
CA ALA A 170 12.23 -1.63 -4.64
C ALA A 170 12.48 -1.74 -3.13
N SER A 171 12.17 -0.69 -2.38
CA SER A 171 12.27 -0.67 -0.90
C SER A 171 11.42 -1.75 -0.24
N ARG A 172 10.28 -2.14 -0.86
CA ARG A 172 9.38 -3.17 -0.34
C ARG A 172 9.85 -4.61 -0.58
N THR A 173 10.94 -4.81 -1.32
CA THR A 173 11.37 -6.15 -1.71
C THR A 173 12.18 -6.90 -0.65
N GLY A 174 12.85 -6.19 0.27
CA GLY A 174 13.85 -6.73 1.18
C GLY A 174 15.24 -6.88 0.56
N TRP A 175 15.46 -6.41 -0.67
CA TRP A 175 16.75 -6.41 -1.37
C TRP A 175 17.41 -5.03 -1.50
N LEU A 176 16.71 -3.95 -1.14
CA LEU A 176 17.27 -2.61 -1.23
C LEU A 176 18.02 -2.23 0.05
N ASP A 177 19.26 -1.77 -0.07
CA ASP A 177 19.96 -1.05 0.97
C ASP A 177 19.50 0.41 0.97
N LEU A 178 18.78 0.80 2.02
CA LEU A 178 18.19 2.12 2.13
C LEU A 178 19.24 3.23 2.11
N SER A 179 20.36 3.03 2.82
CA SER A 179 21.40 4.05 2.96
C SER A 179 22.17 4.27 1.67
N ARG A 180 22.41 3.18 0.92
CA ARG A 180 23.12 3.21 -0.37
C ARG A 180 22.23 3.58 -1.53
N ARG A 181 20.90 3.47 -1.35
CA ARG A 181 19.91 3.64 -2.42
C ARG A 181 20.19 2.72 -3.61
N ASP A 182 20.62 1.51 -3.32
CA ASP A 182 21.01 0.51 -4.31
C ASP A 182 20.71 -0.90 -3.80
N TRP A 183 20.81 -1.89 -4.67
CA TRP A 183 20.59 -3.27 -4.32
C TRP A 183 21.63 -3.76 -3.29
N TRP A 184 21.14 -4.48 -2.30
CA TRP A 184 21.94 -5.07 -1.23
C TRP A 184 22.61 -6.37 -1.69
N PRO A 185 23.96 -6.39 -1.91
CA PRO A 185 24.65 -7.53 -2.51
C PRO A 185 24.50 -8.82 -1.70
N GLU A 186 24.58 -8.73 -0.36
CA GLU A 186 24.48 -9.89 0.52
C GLU A 186 23.06 -10.49 0.48
N GLY A 187 22.01 -9.66 0.41
CA GLY A 187 20.62 -10.11 0.27
C GLY A 187 20.36 -10.77 -1.09
N LEU A 188 20.92 -10.22 -2.17
CA LEU A 188 20.86 -10.85 -3.49
C LEU A 188 21.55 -12.21 -3.50
N ALA A 189 22.76 -12.28 -2.96
CA ALA A 189 23.54 -13.53 -2.86
C ALA A 189 22.82 -14.56 -2.00
N TRP A 190 22.30 -14.16 -0.83
CA TRP A 190 21.57 -15.06 0.06
C TRP A 190 20.34 -15.67 -0.61
N SER A 191 19.57 -14.87 -1.32
CA SER A 191 18.35 -15.33 -2.02
C SER A 191 18.62 -16.03 -3.35
N SER A 192 19.89 -16.12 -3.78
CA SER A 192 20.30 -16.63 -5.10
C SER A 192 19.68 -15.85 -6.26
N ALA A 193 19.41 -14.56 -6.07
CA ALA A 193 18.94 -13.68 -7.12
C ALA A 193 20.07 -13.45 -8.14
N ALA A 194 19.79 -13.74 -9.42
CA ALA A 194 20.78 -13.61 -10.49
C ALA A 194 21.20 -12.16 -10.71
N PRO A 195 22.47 -11.88 -11.08
CA PRO A 195 22.87 -10.55 -11.48
C PRO A 195 21.99 -10.00 -12.61
N GLY A 196 21.51 -8.78 -12.46
CA GLY A 196 20.63 -8.14 -13.44
C GLY A 196 19.17 -8.67 -13.44
N LEU A 197 18.78 -9.45 -12.43
CA LEU A 197 17.37 -9.85 -12.25
C LEU A 197 16.46 -8.64 -12.10
N MET A 198 16.91 -7.61 -11.38
CA MET A 198 16.18 -6.37 -11.20
C MET A 198 16.48 -5.39 -12.33
N PRO A 199 15.46 -4.78 -12.97
CA PRO A 199 15.65 -3.66 -13.88
C PRO A 199 16.30 -2.44 -13.23
N PRO A 200 16.77 -1.44 -14.01
CA PRO A 200 17.36 -0.22 -13.48
C PRO A 200 16.42 0.53 -12.53
N LEU A 201 16.97 1.06 -11.43
CA LEU A 201 16.22 1.86 -10.45
C LEU A 201 15.86 3.24 -11.03
N VAL A 202 14.60 3.64 -10.87
CA VAL A 202 14.10 4.97 -11.24
C VAL A 202 13.30 5.58 -10.07
N GLU A 203 13.14 6.89 -10.10
CA GLU A 203 12.24 7.59 -9.18
C GLU A 203 10.79 7.56 -9.68
N ALA A 204 9.84 7.64 -8.77
CA ALA A 204 8.42 7.77 -9.11
C ALA A 204 8.16 8.97 -10.05
N GLY A 205 7.33 8.77 -11.05
CA GLY A 205 7.04 9.82 -12.03
C GLY A 205 8.08 9.95 -13.15
N THR A 206 9.14 9.13 -13.17
CA THR A 206 10.04 9.04 -14.33
C THR A 206 9.25 8.47 -15.52
N PRO A 207 9.26 9.13 -16.69
CA PRO A 207 8.67 8.54 -17.89
C PRO A 207 9.25 7.15 -18.18
N ALA A 208 8.39 6.17 -18.39
CA ALA A 208 8.73 4.77 -18.66
C ALA A 208 8.13 4.29 -19.97
N GLY A 209 8.35 5.06 -21.04
CA GLY A 209 7.83 4.77 -22.38
C GLY A 209 6.39 5.22 -22.60
N HIS A 210 5.76 4.60 -23.61
CA HIS A 210 4.40 4.94 -24.04
C HIS A 210 3.56 3.68 -24.21
N ILE A 211 2.24 3.82 -24.13
CA ILE A 211 1.33 2.71 -24.41
C ILE A 211 1.37 2.40 -25.90
N THR A 212 1.84 1.19 -26.22
CA THR A 212 1.96 0.65 -27.59
C THR A 212 1.21 -0.67 -27.75
N ARG A 213 0.68 -1.23 -26.67
CA ARG A 213 -0.08 -2.48 -26.68
C ARG A 213 -1.34 -2.35 -27.52
N SER A 214 -1.47 -3.15 -28.58
CA SER A 214 -2.50 -3.01 -29.62
C SER A 214 -3.93 -3.31 -29.17
N ASP A 215 -4.09 -4.17 -28.14
CA ASP A 215 -5.37 -4.55 -27.55
C ASP A 215 -5.78 -3.67 -26.35
N ALA A 216 -4.95 -2.70 -25.96
CA ALA A 216 -5.35 -1.65 -25.04
C ALA A 216 -6.38 -0.70 -25.71
N HIS A 217 -7.24 -0.09 -24.87
CA HIS A 217 -8.28 0.82 -25.34
C HIS A 217 -7.69 1.90 -26.29
N PRO A 218 -8.30 2.19 -27.48
CA PRO A 218 -7.70 3.08 -28.47
C PRO A 218 -7.35 4.49 -27.98
N ARG A 219 -8.12 5.03 -27.02
CA ARG A 219 -7.85 6.34 -26.41
C ARG A 219 -6.63 6.38 -25.48
N LEU A 220 -6.00 5.23 -25.21
CA LEU A 220 -4.74 5.12 -24.46
C LEU A 220 -3.50 5.14 -25.35
N GLN A 221 -3.65 4.88 -26.67
CA GLN A 221 -2.50 4.73 -27.56
C GLN A 221 -1.62 5.98 -27.55
N GLY A 222 -0.31 5.77 -27.34
CA GLY A 222 0.68 6.84 -27.26
C GLY A 222 0.72 7.61 -25.93
N ALA A 223 -0.14 7.30 -24.95
CA ALA A 223 -0.08 7.93 -23.64
C ALA A 223 1.25 7.60 -22.93
N VAL A 224 1.83 8.58 -22.25
CA VAL A 224 3.05 8.41 -21.45
C VAL A 224 2.78 7.47 -20.28
N LEU A 225 3.65 6.50 -20.07
CA LEU A 225 3.62 5.60 -18.91
C LEU A 225 4.58 6.05 -17.81
N THR A 226 4.20 5.86 -16.55
CA THR A 226 5.10 6.00 -15.41
C THR A 226 4.71 5.07 -14.26
N VAL A 227 5.71 4.57 -13.52
CA VAL A 227 5.52 3.87 -12.25
C VAL A 227 5.48 4.89 -11.13
N VAL A 228 4.50 4.77 -10.23
CA VAL A 228 4.27 5.72 -9.13
C VAL A 228 4.58 5.12 -7.76
N GLY A 229 5.06 3.89 -7.72
CA GLY A 229 5.51 3.27 -6.48
C GLY A 229 4.40 2.57 -5.69
N HIS A 230 4.58 2.50 -4.38
CA HIS A 230 3.72 1.75 -3.46
C HIS A 230 2.38 2.45 -3.25
N ASP A 231 1.26 1.69 -3.30
CA ASP A 231 -0.12 2.17 -3.24
C ASP A 231 -0.42 3.06 -2.03
N HIS A 232 0.03 2.69 -0.83
CA HIS A 232 -0.14 3.51 0.38
C HIS A 232 0.54 4.87 0.28
N GLN A 233 1.70 4.95 -0.37
CA GLN A 233 2.41 6.21 -0.57
C GLN A 233 1.73 7.06 -1.66
N ALA A 234 1.27 6.43 -2.73
CA ALA A 234 0.46 7.10 -3.76
C ALA A 234 -0.85 7.63 -3.15
N ALA A 235 -1.53 6.82 -2.32
CA ALA A 235 -2.72 7.24 -1.62
C ALA A 235 -2.46 8.40 -0.65
N ALA A 236 -1.29 8.42 0.01
CA ALA A 236 -0.92 9.53 0.89
C ALA A 236 -0.82 10.86 0.10
N VAL A 237 -0.11 10.86 -1.04
CA VAL A 237 -0.04 12.04 -1.92
C VAL A 237 -1.42 12.39 -2.48
N GLY A 238 -2.18 11.41 -2.92
CA GLY A 238 -3.53 11.59 -3.44
C GLY A 238 -4.50 12.19 -2.40
N ALA A 239 -4.33 11.86 -1.13
CA ALA A 239 -5.11 12.43 -0.02
C ALA A 239 -4.65 13.84 0.41
N GLY A 240 -3.56 14.35 -0.19
CA GLY A 240 -3.02 15.68 0.09
C GLY A 240 -1.87 15.73 1.08
N ALA A 241 -1.24 14.60 1.43
CA ALA A 241 -0.01 14.53 2.23
C ALA A 241 1.21 14.75 1.33
N THR A 242 1.53 16.00 1.06
CA THR A 242 2.58 16.37 0.09
C THR A 242 3.79 17.05 0.71
N ARG A 243 3.74 17.33 2.00
CA ARG A 243 4.79 18.03 2.73
C ARG A 243 5.50 17.09 3.69
N GLU A 244 6.71 17.44 4.04
CA GLU A 244 7.47 16.77 5.09
C GLU A 244 6.73 16.82 6.42
N GLY A 245 6.68 15.69 7.12
CA GLY A 245 5.95 15.52 8.37
C GLY A 245 4.45 15.29 8.21
N ASP A 246 3.90 15.33 6.99
CA ASP A 246 2.51 14.91 6.77
C ASP A 246 2.37 13.41 7.04
N GLU A 247 1.31 13.06 7.74
CA GLU A 247 0.94 11.69 8.06
C GLU A 247 -0.45 11.40 7.52
N VAL A 248 -0.61 10.27 6.85
CA VAL A 248 -1.92 9.74 6.45
C VAL A 248 -2.25 8.55 7.31
N ASP A 249 -3.46 8.57 7.85
CA ASP A 249 -4.09 7.49 8.58
C ASP A 249 -5.24 6.95 7.71
N SER A 250 -4.99 5.82 7.06
CA SER A 250 -5.96 5.16 6.18
C SER A 250 -6.77 4.15 6.96
N CYS A 251 -7.95 4.57 7.45
CA CYS A 251 -8.87 3.76 8.24
C CYS A 251 -9.70 2.82 7.33
N GLY A 252 -9.07 1.79 6.80
CA GLY A 252 -9.67 0.71 5.99
C GLY A 252 -9.97 -0.55 6.81
N SER A 253 -10.14 -1.69 6.11
CA SER A 253 -10.18 -3.02 6.76
C SER A 253 -8.84 -3.33 7.44
N ALA A 254 -7.72 -3.16 6.74
CA ALA A 254 -6.43 -2.93 7.35
C ALA A 254 -6.24 -1.41 7.47
N GLU A 255 -5.75 -0.97 8.61
CA GLU A 255 -5.43 0.42 8.84
C GLU A 255 -3.95 0.64 8.58
N ALA A 256 -3.60 1.67 7.82
CA ALA A 256 -2.22 1.98 7.48
C ALA A 256 -1.90 3.44 7.80
N ILE A 257 -0.78 3.64 8.49
CA ILE A 257 -0.22 4.95 8.80
C ILE A 257 1.00 5.16 7.91
N VAL A 258 1.02 6.27 7.18
CA VAL A 258 2.14 6.65 6.30
C VAL A 258 2.61 8.04 6.66
N ARG A 259 3.86 8.18 7.09
CA ARG A 259 4.47 9.49 7.38
C ARG A 259 5.67 9.73 6.47
N THR A 260 5.69 10.87 5.80
CA THR A 260 6.83 11.29 4.96
C THR A 260 7.83 12.09 5.81
N ILE A 261 9.10 11.69 5.75
CA ILE A 261 10.20 12.31 6.49
C ILE A 261 11.39 12.59 5.55
N PRO A 262 12.33 13.47 5.92
CA PRO A 262 13.62 13.57 5.22
C PRO A 262 14.41 12.26 5.33
N ALA A 263 15.23 11.96 4.34
CA ALA A 263 16.07 10.75 4.30
C ALA A 263 17.36 10.95 5.14
N TYR A 264 17.25 10.94 6.48
CA TYR A 264 18.36 11.27 7.38
C TYR A 264 18.51 10.37 8.61
N LEU A 265 17.67 9.34 8.77
CA LEU A 265 17.79 8.47 9.95
C LEU A 265 19.05 7.60 9.87
N GLU A 266 19.70 7.43 11.02
CA GLU A 266 20.82 6.50 11.17
C GLU A 266 20.34 5.04 11.16
N ASN A 267 21.20 4.12 10.78
CA ASN A 267 20.86 2.70 10.67
C ASN A 267 20.27 2.12 11.98
N GLU A 268 20.70 2.60 13.14
CA GLU A 268 20.17 2.18 14.45
C GLU A 268 18.72 2.65 14.62
N GLN A 269 18.40 3.87 14.21
CA GLN A 269 17.04 4.42 14.26
C GLN A 269 16.11 3.66 13.29
N VAL A 270 16.61 3.32 12.09
CA VAL A 270 15.89 2.51 11.11
C VAL A 270 15.59 1.12 11.67
N ARG A 271 16.57 0.47 12.32
CA ARG A 271 16.39 -0.81 13.02
C ARG A 271 15.34 -0.71 14.12
N ASP A 272 15.40 0.32 14.94
CA ASP A 272 14.51 0.49 16.09
C ASP A 272 13.06 0.72 15.63
N LEU A 273 12.85 1.48 14.55
CA LEU A 273 11.54 1.59 13.88
C LEU A 273 11.04 0.23 13.40
N ALA A 274 11.87 -0.53 12.70
CA ALA A 274 11.50 -1.86 12.21
C ALA A 274 11.11 -2.81 13.36
N ASN A 275 11.87 -2.80 14.46
CA ASN A 275 11.57 -3.59 15.66
C ASN A 275 10.27 -3.14 16.36
N ALA A 276 9.87 -1.89 16.21
CA ALA A 276 8.57 -1.37 16.66
C ALA A 276 7.42 -1.65 15.67
N GLY A 277 7.67 -2.35 14.57
CA GLY A 277 6.67 -2.67 13.54
C GLY A 277 6.48 -1.60 12.47
N VAL A 278 7.32 -0.57 12.44
CA VAL A 278 7.31 0.52 11.45
C VAL A 278 8.37 0.26 10.39
N THR A 279 7.97 0.16 9.12
CA THR A 279 8.92 0.05 8.01
C THR A 279 9.40 1.43 7.55
N THR A 280 10.66 1.49 7.15
CA THR A 280 11.26 2.66 6.48
C THR A 280 11.48 2.32 5.01
N ASP A 281 11.00 3.18 4.11
CA ASP A 281 11.06 3.01 2.67
C ASP A 281 11.55 4.29 2.01
N TRP A 282 12.14 4.22 0.82
CA TRP A 282 12.20 5.38 -0.05
C TRP A 282 10.78 5.82 -0.40
N SER A 283 10.56 7.12 -0.36
CA SER A 283 9.26 7.70 -0.70
C SER A 283 9.17 7.94 -2.20
N ILE A 284 7.94 7.88 -2.73
CA ILE A 284 7.62 8.41 -4.06
C ILE A 284 7.91 9.92 -4.16
N GLN A 285 7.93 10.62 -3.03
CA GLN A 285 8.35 12.02 -2.96
C GLN A 285 9.88 12.10 -2.95
N ARG A 286 10.44 12.70 -3.98
CA ARG A 286 11.88 12.75 -4.24
C ARG A 286 12.68 13.20 -3.04
N GLY A 287 13.77 12.45 -2.74
CA GLY A 287 14.72 12.77 -1.66
C GLY A 287 14.17 12.59 -0.25
N ARG A 288 13.05 11.89 -0.08
CA ARG A 288 12.43 11.61 1.21
C ARG A 288 12.32 10.14 1.50
N TRP A 289 12.13 9.82 2.77
CA TRP A 289 11.73 8.49 3.23
C TRP A 289 10.26 8.51 3.65
N SER A 290 9.66 7.33 3.65
CA SER A 290 8.31 7.06 4.12
C SER A 290 8.38 6.07 5.27
N LEU A 291 7.81 6.41 6.40
CA LEU A 291 7.54 5.48 7.50
C LEU A 291 6.16 4.89 7.27
N LEU A 292 6.05 3.57 7.32
CA LEU A 292 4.78 2.88 7.14
C LEU A 292 4.58 1.84 8.22
N ALA A 293 3.42 1.87 8.85
CA ALA A 293 2.97 0.86 9.79
C ALA A 293 1.49 0.52 9.55
N GLY A 294 1.05 -0.63 10.00
CA GLY A 294 -0.34 -1.06 9.82
C GLY A 294 -0.86 -1.85 11.00
N THR A 295 -2.19 -1.82 11.16
CA THR A 295 -2.94 -2.64 12.11
C THR A 295 -4.12 -3.31 11.41
N GLU A 296 -4.71 -4.31 12.05
CA GLU A 296 -5.95 -4.96 11.61
C GLU A 296 -7.19 -4.40 12.33
N GLY A 297 -7.11 -3.16 12.80
CA GLY A 297 -8.17 -2.53 13.60
C GLY A 297 -9.54 -2.54 12.91
N GLY A 298 -9.60 -2.26 11.61
CA GLY A 298 -10.85 -2.27 10.87
C GLY A 298 -11.49 -3.66 10.77
N ILE A 299 -10.69 -4.71 10.60
CA ILE A 299 -11.18 -6.10 10.63
C ILE A 299 -11.70 -6.44 12.02
N ALA A 300 -10.99 -6.06 13.07
CA ALA A 300 -11.42 -6.30 14.45
C ALA A 300 -12.74 -5.58 14.76
N MET A 301 -12.89 -4.31 14.35
CA MET A 301 -14.15 -3.56 14.47
C MET A 301 -15.29 -4.25 13.70
N GLN A 302 -15.06 -4.71 12.46
CA GLN A 302 -16.07 -5.41 11.69
C GLN A 302 -16.49 -6.73 12.34
N ARG A 303 -15.56 -7.49 12.93
CA ARG A 303 -15.86 -8.72 13.69
C ARG A 303 -16.77 -8.43 14.87
N ILE A 304 -16.51 -7.35 15.61
CA ILE A 304 -17.37 -6.92 16.73
C ILE A 304 -18.75 -6.50 16.25
N LEU A 305 -18.89 -5.69 15.17
CA LEU A 305 -20.19 -5.34 14.61
C LEU A 305 -21.02 -6.57 14.27
N ASN A 306 -20.41 -7.54 13.59
CA ASN A 306 -21.07 -8.80 13.24
C ASN A 306 -21.51 -9.57 14.49
N ALA A 307 -20.66 -9.65 15.52
CA ALA A 307 -20.94 -10.37 16.76
C ALA A 307 -22.08 -9.75 17.57
N ILE A 308 -22.21 -8.40 17.58
CA ILE A 308 -23.29 -7.70 18.27
C ILE A 308 -24.55 -7.49 17.40
N GLY A 309 -24.53 -7.98 16.16
CA GLY A 309 -25.68 -7.96 15.23
C GLY A 309 -26.06 -6.54 14.77
N ILE A 310 -25.04 -5.72 14.45
CA ILE A 310 -25.22 -4.36 13.91
C ILE A 310 -24.67 -4.35 12.47
N ASP A 311 -25.47 -3.83 11.57
CA ASP A 311 -25.11 -3.56 10.18
C ASP A 311 -24.63 -2.12 9.98
N GLN A 312 -24.35 -1.77 8.74
CA GLN A 312 -23.85 -0.43 8.37
C GLN A 312 -24.89 0.68 8.68
N GLU A 313 -26.19 0.38 8.59
CA GLU A 313 -27.26 1.35 8.85
C GLU A 313 -27.35 1.67 10.35
N GLY A 314 -27.09 0.68 11.21
CA GLY A 314 -27.07 0.83 12.65
C GLY A 314 -25.83 1.53 13.23
N LEU A 315 -24.78 1.72 12.44
CA LEU A 315 -23.49 2.23 12.93
C LEU A 315 -23.58 3.63 13.53
N THR A 316 -24.33 4.53 12.93
CA THR A 316 -24.49 5.93 13.43
C THR A 316 -25.11 5.96 14.83
N ALA A 317 -26.14 5.15 15.05
CA ALA A 317 -26.78 5.05 16.37
C ALA A 317 -25.86 4.40 17.41
N LEU A 318 -25.09 3.39 16.98
CA LEU A 318 -24.09 2.72 17.82
C LEU A 318 -22.93 3.66 18.21
N ASP A 319 -22.44 4.46 17.27
CA ASP A 319 -21.42 5.49 17.52
C ASP A 319 -21.90 6.49 18.58
N THR A 320 -23.15 6.98 18.45
CA THR A 320 -23.75 7.87 19.45
C THR A 320 -23.79 7.21 20.83
N ALA A 321 -24.28 5.97 20.90
CA ALA A 321 -24.33 5.22 22.15
C ALA A 321 -22.93 4.97 22.75
N ALA A 322 -21.91 4.78 21.91
CA ALA A 322 -20.53 4.61 22.37
C ALA A 322 -19.92 5.91 22.92
N LEU A 323 -20.25 7.05 22.33
CA LEU A 323 -19.78 8.35 22.83
C LEU A 323 -20.31 8.66 24.23
N ASP A 324 -21.54 8.26 24.54
CA ASP A 324 -22.18 8.44 25.84
C ASP A 324 -21.86 7.33 26.85
N ALA A 325 -21.32 6.19 26.40
CA ALA A 325 -21.02 5.05 27.26
C ALA A 325 -19.85 5.33 28.24
N PRO A 326 -19.81 4.69 29.43
CA PRO A 326 -18.66 4.78 30.33
C PRO A 326 -17.41 4.09 29.72
N GLN A 327 -16.23 4.60 30.09
CA GLN A 327 -14.96 4.01 29.69
C GLN A 327 -14.53 2.84 30.58
N GLY A 328 -13.76 1.89 30.01
CA GLY A 328 -12.96 0.92 30.75
C GLY A 328 -13.72 -0.25 31.36
N ARG A 329 -15.03 -0.38 31.12
CA ARG A 329 -15.82 -1.49 31.65
C ARG A 329 -15.59 -2.78 30.89
N VAL A 330 -15.54 -2.71 29.54
CA VAL A 330 -15.23 -3.82 28.66
C VAL A 330 -13.79 -3.72 28.22
N GLN A 331 -13.07 -4.84 28.17
CA GLN A 331 -11.70 -4.93 27.67
C GLN A 331 -11.66 -5.73 26.35
N ILE A 332 -10.82 -5.30 25.43
CA ILE A 332 -10.61 -5.97 24.13
C ILE A 332 -9.15 -6.46 24.07
N GLU A 333 -8.97 -7.70 23.64
CA GLU A 333 -7.66 -8.31 23.38
C GLU A 333 -7.69 -8.99 22.02
N GLY A 334 -6.51 -9.23 21.42
CA GLY A 334 -6.37 -9.99 20.17
C GLY A 334 -6.61 -9.17 18.89
N ILE A 335 -6.51 -7.84 18.93
CA ILE A 335 -6.44 -7.03 17.72
C ILE A 335 -5.19 -7.47 16.94
N GLY A 336 -5.33 -7.72 15.63
CA GLY A 336 -4.25 -8.24 14.79
C GLY A 336 -4.03 -9.76 14.89
N THR A 337 -4.96 -10.48 15.53
CA THR A 337 -4.98 -11.96 15.55
C THR A 337 -6.25 -12.51 14.90
N ASP A 338 -6.31 -13.84 14.77
CA ASP A 338 -7.48 -14.52 14.21
C ASP A 338 -8.76 -14.36 15.05
N ALA A 339 -8.64 -14.00 16.33
CA ALA A 339 -9.77 -13.87 17.25
C ALA A 339 -9.69 -12.60 18.11
N VAL A 340 -10.79 -11.87 18.21
CA VAL A 340 -10.97 -10.77 19.15
C VAL A 340 -11.63 -11.30 20.41
N HIS A 341 -11.05 -11.03 21.57
CA HIS A 341 -11.55 -11.46 22.87
C HIS A 341 -12.17 -10.29 23.63
N LEU A 342 -13.39 -10.49 24.11
CA LEU A 342 -14.11 -9.57 24.97
C LEU A 342 -14.00 -10.05 26.43
N ARG A 343 -13.56 -9.17 27.32
CA ARG A 343 -13.47 -9.45 28.77
C ARG A 343 -14.34 -8.51 29.57
N ASN A 344 -14.69 -8.94 30.77
CA ASN A 344 -15.50 -8.17 31.73
C ASN A 344 -16.92 -7.85 31.22
N ILE A 345 -17.51 -8.78 30.47
CA ILE A 345 -18.91 -8.72 30.06
C ILE A 345 -19.76 -9.21 31.25
N GLY A 346 -20.28 -8.28 32.01
CA GLY A 346 -21.20 -8.52 33.13
C GLY A 346 -22.62 -8.02 32.85
N ASP A 347 -23.50 -8.17 33.85
CA ASP A 347 -24.90 -7.71 33.74
C ASP A 347 -24.96 -6.21 33.44
N GLY A 348 -25.84 -5.85 32.49
CA GLY A 348 -26.11 -4.47 32.10
C GLY A 348 -25.05 -3.84 31.20
N VAL A 349 -24.07 -4.62 30.65
CA VAL A 349 -23.18 -4.15 29.58
C VAL A 349 -24.00 -3.91 28.32
N THR A 350 -23.88 -2.71 27.76
CA THR A 350 -24.58 -2.27 26.56
C THR A 350 -23.75 -2.48 25.30
N ARG A 351 -24.39 -2.52 24.12
CA ARG A 351 -23.68 -2.53 22.81
C ARG A 351 -22.80 -1.30 22.63
N GLY A 352 -23.19 -0.14 23.13
CA GLY A 352 -22.40 1.09 23.12
C GLY A 352 -21.09 0.97 23.89
N GLU A 353 -21.10 0.30 25.07
CA GLU A 353 -19.87 0.04 25.83
C GLU A 353 -18.92 -0.93 25.10
N VAL A 354 -19.45 -1.97 24.47
CA VAL A 354 -18.66 -2.90 23.65
C VAL A 354 -18.04 -2.18 22.45
N TRP A 355 -18.84 -1.37 21.75
CA TRP A 355 -18.36 -0.59 20.60
C TRP A 355 -17.32 0.44 21.02
N ARG A 356 -17.52 1.15 22.10
CA ARG A 356 -16.51 2.06 22.66
C ARG A 356 -15.21 1.33 22.94
N ALA A 357 -15.28 0.16 23.57
CA ALA A 357 -14.08 -0.60 23.95
C ALA A 357 -13.25 -0.99 22.72
N ILE A 358 -13.85 -1.50 21.61
CA ILE A 358 -13.07 -1.84 20.41
C ILE A 358 -12.51 -0.60 19.72
N VAL A 359 -13.26 0.49 19.65
CA VAL A 359 -12.81 1.76 19.08
C VAL A 359 -11.61 2.34 19.86
N GLU A 360 -11.66 2.32 21.18
CA GLU A 360 -10.53 2.78 22.01
C GLU A 360 -9.32 1.84 21.85
N ALA A 361 -9.52 0.52 21.86
CA ALA A 361 -8.44 -0.44 21.75
C ALA A 361 -7.74 -0.38 20.38
N THR A 362 -8.48 -0.25 19.27
CA THR A 362 -7.89 -0.07 17.93
C THR A 362 -7.15 1.27 17.83
N THR A 363 -7.69 2.34 18.43
CA THR A 363 -7.02 3.63 18.49
C THR A 363 -5.73 3.58 19.31
N ASP A 364 -5.69 2.81 20.40
CA ASP A 364 -4.49 2.65 21.23
C ASP A 364 -3.38 1.92 20.45
N GLU A 365 -3.69 0.91 19.61
CA GLU A 365 -2.70 0.26 18.74
C GLU A 365 -2.10 1.24 17.72
N VAL A 366 -2.93 2.03 17.04
CA VAL A 366 -2.48 3.09 16.13
C VAL A 366 -1.62 4.12 16.84
N THR A 367 -2.02 4.52 18.05
CA THR A 367 -1.28 5.50 18.85
C THR A 367 0.11 5.02 19.22
N LYS A 368 0.30 3.72 19.51
CA LYS A 368 1.63 3.13 19.78
C LYS A 368 2.56 3.28 18.57
N LEU A 369 2.06 2.93 17.37
CA LEU A 369 2.83 3.05 16.12
C LEU A 369 3.17 4.51 15.82
N HIS A 370 2.20 5.41 15.94
CA HIS A 370 2.39 6.84 15.81
C HIS A 370 3.46 7.41 16.76
N ASN A 371 3.43 6.98 18.03
CA ASN A 371 4.42 7.40 19.01
C ASN A 371 5.82 6.87 18.67
N SER A 372 5.95 5.62 18.22
CA SER A 372 7.24 5.07 17.76
C SER A 372 7.84 5.89 16.62
N MET A 373 7.01 6.32 15.65
CA MET A 373 7.46 7.23 14.60
C MET A 373 7.86 8.60 15.15
N THR A 374 7.10 9.13 16.13
CA THR A 374 7.32 10.46 16.70
C THR A 374 8.59 10.51 17.56
N ASP A 375 8.85 9.48 18.33
CA ASP A 375 10.02 9.40 19.23
C ASP A 375 11.34 9.37 18.44
N ILE A 376 11.35 8.80 17.24
CA ILE A 376 12.55 8.63 16.41
C ILE A 376 12.66 9.71 15.33
N ALA A 377 11.58 9.97 14.62
CA ALA A 377 11.57 10.87 13.45
C ALA A 377 10.97 12.27 13.72
N GLY A 378 10.62 12.55 14.99
CA GLY A 378 10.00 13.82 15.36
C GLY A 378 8.50 13.87 15.12
N LYS A 379 7.88 15.01 15.49
CA LYS A 379 6.42 15.18 15.43
C LYS A 379 5.93 15.26 13.98
N HIS A 380 4.73 14.72 13.73
CA HIS A 380 4.00 14.96 12.49
C HIS A 380 3.67 16.45 12.33
N ARG A 381 3.50 16.89 11.08
CA ARG A 381 2.99 18.21 10.75
C ARG A 381 1.47 18.28 10.80
N GLU A 382 0.82 17.34 10.14
CA GLU A 382 -0.63 17.19 10.04
C GLU A 382 -0.97 15.70 9.93
N ILE A 383 -2.11 15.27 10.49
CA ILE A 383 -2.67 13.94 10.29
C ILE A 383 -3.90 14.06 9.37
N ILE A 384 -3.84 13.38 8.24
CA ILE A 384 -4.89 13.32 7.23
C ILE A 384 -5.53 11.94 7.30
N VAL A 385 -6.84 11.90 7.54
CA VAL A 385 -7.57 10.63 7.69
C VAL A 385 -8.35 10.32 6.43
N THR A 386 -8.26 9.06 5.98
CA THR A 386 -8.99 8.51 4.84
C THR A 386 -9.61 7.16 5.19
N GLY A 387 -10.30 6.54 4.23
CA GLY A 387 -10.83 5.19 4.36
C GLY A 387 -12.24 5.12 4.95
N GLY A 388 -12.89 3.96 4.79
CA GLY A 388 -14.31 3.79 5.10
C GLY A 388 -14.66 4.03 6.57
N TRP A 389 -13.79 3.66 7.51
CA TRP A 389 -14.02 3.88 8.93
C TRP A 389 -13.86 5.34 9.37
N SER A 390 -13.35 6.24 8.54
CA SER A 390 -13.29 7.68 8.84
C SER A 390 -14.68 8.31 9.03
N HIS A 391 -15.74 7.64 8.60
CA HIS A 391 -17.13 8.05 8.82
C HIS A 391 -17.65 7.72 10.23
N SER A 392 -16.98 6.84 11.00
CA SER A 392 -17.37 6.56 12.39
C SER A 392 -17.04 7.73 13.31
N THR A 393 -18.06 8.37 13.86
CA THR A 393 -17.88 9.51 14.77
C THR A 393 -17.23 9.09 16.09
N ALA A 394 -17.48 7.89 16.56
CA ALA A 394 -16.84 7.34 17.77
C ALA A 394 -15.33 7.12 17.54
N LEU A 395 -14.94 6.54 16.39
CA LEU A 395 -13.52 6.35 16.04
C LEU A 395 -12.81 7.69 15.90
N MET A 396 -13.39 8.64 15.17
CA MET A 396 -12.79 9.97 15.01
C MET A 396 -12.66 10.73 16.33
N ALA A 397 -13.61 10.56 17.23
CA ALA A 397 -13.54 11.15 18.57
C ALA A 397 -12.40 10.51 19.41
N ALA A 398 -12.26 9.17 19.36
CA ALA A 398 -11.16 8.47 20.03
C ALA A 398 -9.79 8.90 19.49
N LYS A 399 -9.63 8.92 18.17
CA LYS A 399 -8.39 9.37 17.52
C LYS A 399 -8.03 10.81 17.85
N ARG A 400 -9.01 11.76 17.82
CA ARG A 400 -8.76 13.15 18.22
C ARG A 400 -8.27 13.28 19.67
N ARG A 401 -8.78 12.45 20.58
CA ARG A 401 -8.31 12.45 21.99
C ARG A 401 -6.85 12.00 22.14
N ARG A 402 -6.39 11.07 21.28
CA ARG A 402 -5.03 10.49 21.35
C ARG A 402 -4.02 11.22 20.48
N LEU A 403 -4.41 11.59 19.26
CA LEU A 403 -3.51 12.09 18.21
C LEU A 403 -3.65 13.60 17.96
N GLY A 404 -4.68 14.24 18.52
CA GLY A 404 -4.92 15.68 18.35
C GLY A 404 -5.78 16.00 17.13
N THR A 405 -5.44 17.09 16.41
CA THR A 405 -6.22 17.57 15.28
C THR A 405 -6.08 16.63 14.07
N LEU A 406 -7.22 16.26 13.48
CA LEU A 406 -7.31 15.42 12.29
C LEU A 406 -8.01 16.18 11.17
N ARG A 407 -7.47 16.08 9.95
CA ARG A 407 -8.12 16.56 8.72
C ARG A 407 -8.68 15.37 7.95
N LEU A 408 -9.97 15.35 7.70
CA LEU A 408 -10.59 14.34 6.84
C LEU A 408 -10.32 14.67 5.37
N SER A 409 -9.85 13.70 4.60
CA SER A 409 -9.67 13.86 3.16
C SER A 409 -11.03 13.64 2.44
N PRO A 410 -11.41 14.53 1.51
CA PRO A 410 -12.61 14.34 0.69
C PRO A 410 -12.37 13.39 -0.49
N VAL A 411 -11.18 12.84 -0.64
CA VAL A 411 -10.78 12.02 -1.80
C VAL A 411 -11.18 10.57 -1.59
N HIS A 412 -11.96 10.01 -2.52
CA HIS A 412 -12.41 8.61 -2.46
C HIS A 412 -11.38 7.61 -2.96
N GLU A 413 -10.79 7.81 -4.15
CA GLU A 413 -9.79 6.92 -4.75
C GLU A 413 -8.40 7.57 -4.70
N ALA A 414 -7.87 7.72 -3.49
CA ALA A 414 -6.63 8.44 -3.23
C ALA A 414 -5.41 7.80 -3.92
N GLY A 415 -5.33 6.46 -4.02
CA GLY A 415 -4.26 5.76 -4.73
C GLY A 415 -4.21 6.12 -6.20
N ALA A 416 -5.35 6.01 -6.90
CA ALA A 416 -5.46 6.38 -8.30
C ALA A 416 -5.23 7.89 -8.52
N ARG A 417 -5.69 8.76 -7.59
CA ARG A 417 -5.41 10.21 -7.68
C ARG A 417 -3.93 10.51 -7.55
N GLY A 418 -3.23 9.89 -6.58
CA GLY A 418 -1.78 10.02 -6.46
C GLY A 418 -1.05 9.56 -7.71
N ALA A 419 -1.46 8.43 -8.27
CA ALA A 419 -0.93 7.92 -9.53
C ALA A 419 -1.15 8.90 -10.69
N ALA A 420 -2.33 9.52 -10.79
CA ALA A 420 -2.64 10.52 -11.82
C ALA A 420 -1.79 11.81 -11.69
N ILE A 421 -1.51 12.25 -10.45
CA ILE A 421 -0.61 13.41 -10.21
C ILE A 421 0.77 13.15 -10.82
N TYR A 422 1.35 11.98 -10.56
CA TYR A 422 2.65 11.60 -11.11
C TYR A 422 2.60 11.36 -12.63
N ALA A 423 1.48 10.87 -13.16
CA ALA A 423 1.26 10.81 -14.61
C ALA A 423 1.31 12.20 -15.25
N GLY A 424 0.62 13.17 -14.65
CA GLY A 424 0.63 14.58 -15.10
C GLY A 424 2.04 15.19 -15.09
N ARG A 425 2.83 14.87 -14.05
CA ARG A 425 4.24 15.31 -13.97
C ARG A 425 5.11 14.61 -15.02
N ALA A 426 4.96 13.31 -15.24
CA ALA A 426 5.70 12.56 -16.25
C ALA A 426 5.44 13.08 -17.68
N ALA A 427 4.23 13.55 -17.95
CA ALA A 427 3.85 14.15 -19.23
C ALA A 427 4.13 15.68 -19.32
N GLY A 428 4.66 16.30 -18.29
CA GLY A 428 4.90 17.74 -18.24
C GLY A 428 3.63 18.61 -18.19
N ILE A 429 2.49 18.03 -17.80
CA ILE A 429 1.22 18.74 -17.60
C ILE A 429 1.21 19.46 -16.25
N LEU A 430 1.75 18.78 -15.21
CA LEU A 430 1.90 19.34 -13.87
C LEU A 430 3.38 19.61 -13.58
N ALA A 431 3.66 20.69 -12.86
CA ALA A 431 5.00 20.95 -12.35
C ALA A 431 5.39 19.91 -11.27
N SER A 432 6.68 19.81 -10.93
CA SER A 432 7.20 18.77 -10.02
C SER A 432 6.63 18.82 -8.61
N ASP A 433 6.19 19.97 -8.13
CA ASP A 433 5.58 20.22 -6.83
C ASP A 433 4.05 20.44 -6.90
N GLU A 434 3.51 20.51 -8.10
CA GLU A 434 2.09 20.73 -8.34
C GLU A 434 1.29 19.45 -8.09
N VAL A 435 0.08 19.62 -7.54
CA VAL A 435 -0.90 18.54 -7.32
C VAL A 435 -2.23 18.92 -7.93
N LEU A 436 -3.07 17.93 -8.20
CA LEU A 436 -4.44 18.22 -8.64
C LEU A 436 -5.20 18.96 -7.54
N PRO A 437 -6.05 19.93 -7.87
CA PRO A 437 -6.94 20.59 -6.92
C PRO A 437 -7.77 19.57 -6.14
N ASP A 438 -8.07 19.87 -4.87
CA ASP A 438 -8.96 19.00 -4.09
C ASP A 438 -10.37 19.01 -4.71
N PRO A 439 -11.07 17.86 -4.66
CA PRO A 439 -12.46 17.80 -5.12
C PRO A 439 -13.29 18.83 -4.39
N LEU A 440 -14.13 19.56 -5.14
CA LEU A 440 -15.12 20.45 -4.53
C LEU A 440 -16.03 19.61 -3.65
N VAL A 441 -16.01 19.86 -2.35
CA VAL A 441 -16.98 19.27 -1.44
C VAL A 441 -18.31 19.96 -1.75
N PRO A 442 -19.37 19.23 -2.15
CA PRO A 442 -20.70 19.83 -2.27
C PRO A 442 -21.08 20.47 -0.93
N ALA A 443 -21.52 21.72 -0.99
CA ALA A 443 -21.93 22.50 0.19
C ALA A 443 -23.13 21.87 0.91
#